data_7abada661ae5f8910f3d6ec8b8375f4e
#
_entry.id   7abada661ae5f8910f3d6ec8b8375f4e
#
_cell.length_a   1.000
_cell.length_b   1.000
_cell.length_c   1.000
_cell.angle_alpha   90.00
_cell.angle_beta   90.00
_cell.angle_gamma   90.00
#
_symmetry.space_group_name_H-M   'P 1'
#
loop_
_entity.id
_entity.type
_entity.pdbx_description
1 polymer ?
#
loop_
_entity_poly.entity_id
_entity_poly.type
_entity_poly.pdbx_seq_one_letter_code
_entity_poly.pdbx_strand_id
1 'polypeptide(L)'
;MNKLIKSELFRIKNSGAFLSSIIIIFIITIFICITQYNYIKTGSTEVSYNIIWFFSAFIGFFIAIFTSLHVGSDFSDRTINYKIISGYSRPKIYLSYLITCIIEGLMCLFTYMFIILIFGLFFLEPSGLGTIEILKLLGEVILLTISFTSLFTLLSVLFADKTLTVVISTIIVFGLSILSFLMLEHLKEPEYVNQTIVADNG
;
A
#
# COMPACT_ATOMS: atom_id res chain seq x y z
N MET A 1 -16.29 18.25 13.56
CA MET A 1 -15.47 17.34 12.74
C MET A 1 -13.97 17.50 13.00
N ASN A 2 -13.43 18.71 12.95
CA ASN A 2 -11.98 18.95 13.17
C ASN A 2 -11.44 18.45 14.52
N LYS A 3 -12.22 18.58 15.61
CA LYS A 3 -11.82 18.06 16.95
C LYS A 3 -11.70 16.52 16.94
N LEU A 4 -12.60 15.84 16.26
CA LEU A 4 -12.60 14.38 16.16
C LEU A 4 -11.39 13.89 15.35
N ILE A 5 -11.17 14.47 14.17
CA ILE A 5 -10.01 14.13 13.33
C ILE A 5 -8.69 14.38 14.08
N LYS A 6 -8.59 15.52 14.80
CA LYS A 6 -7.38 15.85 15.58
C LYS A 6 -7.13 14.85 16.70
N SER A 7 -8.19 14.36 17.37
CA SER A 7 -8.04 13.34 18.40
C SER A 7 -7.62 11.98 17.83
N GLU A 8 -8.17 11.59 16.67
CA GLU A 8 -7.75 10.37 15.98
C GLU A 8 -6.29 10.43 15.50
N LEU A 9 -5.89 11.53 14.89
CA LEU A 9 -4.50 11.73 14.46
C LEU A 9 -3.52 11.70 15.65
N PHE A 10 -3.90 12.30 16.77
CA PHE A 10 -3.07 12.23 17.97
C PHE A 10 -2.94 10.81 18.49
N ARG A 11 -4.02 10.03 18.42
CA ARG A 11 -4.03 8.61 18.81
C ARG A 11 -3.13 7.77 17.90
N ILE A 12 -3.22 7.96 16.57
CA ILE A 12 -2.35 7.29 15.60
C ILE A 12 -0.88 7.59 15.92
N LYS A 13 -0.52 8.85 16.06
CA LYS A 13 0.85 9.28 16.33
C LYS A 13 1.44 8.62 17.57
N ASN A 14 0.63 8.40 18.61
CA ASN A 14 1.06 7.78 19.87
C ASN A 14 0.81 6.27 19.92
N SER A 15 0.26 5.66 18.85
CA SER A 15 0.03 4.23 18.81
C SER A 15 1.32 3.48 18.50
N GLY A 16 1.62 2.45 19.31
CA GLY A 16 2.76 1.56 19.04
C GLY A 16 2.65 0.85 17.70
N ALA A 17 1.41 0.59 17.23
CA ALA A 17 1.14 -0.01 15.93
C ALA A 17 1.62 0.88 14.78
N PHE A 18 1.36 2.18 14.82
CA PHE A 18 1.82 3.12 13.79
C PHE A 18 3.35 3.23 13.76
N LEU A 19 3.97 3.34 14.94
CA LEU A 19 5.43 3.42 15.02
C LEU A 19 6.10 2.15 14.50
N SER A 20 5.56 0.98 14.88
CA SER A 20 6.07 -0.31 14.38
C SER A 20 5.89 -0.44 12.86
N SER A 21 4.81 0.10 12.28
CA SER A 21 4.60 0.07 10.83
C SER A 21 5.68 0.83 10.07
N ILE A 22 5.98 2.04 10.51
CA ILE A 22 7.02 2.87 9.90
C ILE A 22 8.37 2.17 9.97
N ILE A 23 8.71 1.57 11.13
CA ILE A 23 9.97 0.84 11.31
C ILE A 23 10.03 -0.38 10.38
N ILE A 24 8.95 -1.14 10.27
CA ILE A 24 8.90 -2.33 9.41
C ILE A 24 9.05 -1.92 7.94
N ILE A 25 8.31 -0.89 7.48
CA ILE A 25 8.43 -0.36 6.11
C ILE A 25 9.87 0.11 5.86
N PHE A 26 10.48 0.81 6.80
CA PHE A 26 11.87 1.27 6.70
C PHE A 26 12.84 0.10 6.49
N ILE A 27 12.74 -0.95 7.32
CA ILE A 27 13.60 -2.15 7.24
C ILE A 27 13.40 -2.88 5.91
N ILE A 28 12.14 -3.12 5.51
CA ILE A 28 11.82 -3.81 4.25
C ILE A 28 12.33 -3.01 3.05
N THR A 29 12.15 -1.70 3.05
CA THR A 29 12.61 -0.85 1.94
C THR A 29 14.13 -0.88 1.82
N ILE A 30 14.87 -0.80 2.91
CA ILE A 30 16.34 -0.93 2.90
C ILE A 30 16.75 -2.31 2.36
N PHE A 31 16.08 -3.37 2.81
CA PHE A 31 16.36 -4.72 2.31
C PHE A 31 16.16 -4.82 0.79
N ILE A 32 15.06 -4.26 0.27
CA ILE A 32 14.79 -4.19 -1.17
C ILE A 32 15.89 -3.39 -1.89
N CYS A 33 16.30 -2.25 -1.35
CA CYS A 33 17.34 -1.42 -1.92
C CYS A 33 18.70 -2.18 -1.99
N ILE A 34 19.07 -2.92 -0.96
CA ILE A 34 20.30 -3.72 -0.93
C ILE A 34 20.25 -4.84 -1.97
N THR A 35 19.13 -5.55 -2.08
CA THR A 35 18.96 -6.61 -3.07
C THR A 35 19.09 -6.05 -4.49
N GLN A 36 18.49 -4.91 -4.76
CA GLN A 36 18.56 -4.24 -6.05
C GLN A 36 20.00 -3.78 -6.39
N TYR A 37 20.72 -3.22 -5.43
CA TYR A 37 22.12 -2.85 -5.62
C TYR A 37 22.98 -4.06 -6.04
N ASN A 38 22.76 -5.21 -5.43
CA ASN A 38 23.47 -6.44 -5.80
C ASN A 38 23.11 -6.90 -7.23
N TYR A 39 21.85 -6.76 -7.67
CA TYR A 39 21.44 -7.09 -9.04
C TYR A 39 22.10 -6.17 -10.08
N ILE A 40 22.18 -4.87 -9.82
CA ILE A 40 22.89 -3.92 -10.71
C ILE A 40 24.35 -4.30 -10.86
N LYS A 41 25.01 -4.67 -9.76
CA LYS A 41 26.43 -5.08 -9.78
C LYS A 41 26.67 -6.35 -10.59
N THR A 42 25.67 -7.22 -10.77
CA THR A 42 25.73 -8.42 -11.61
C THR A 42 25.41 -8.18 -13.08
N GLY A 43 25.17 -6.92 -13.50
CA GLY A 43 25.01 -6.54 -14.91
C GLY A 43 23.59 -6.61 -15.47
N SER A 44 22.57 -6.75 -14.62
CA SER A 44 21.17 -6.72 -15.05
C SER A 44 20.62 -5.29 -15.06
N THR A 45 20.24 -4.79 -16.24
CA THR A 45 19.78 -3.40 -16.46
C THR A 45 18.28 -3.16 -16.23
N GLU A 46 17.49 -4.21 -15.99
CA GLU A 46 16.00 -4.11 -15.93
C GLU A 46 15.42 -3.71 -14.54
N VAL A 47 16.22 -3.18 -13.65
CA VAL A 47 15.99 -3.21 -12.21
C VAL A 47 15.12 -2.06 -11.67
N SER A 48 15.13 -0.90 -12.31
CA SER A 48 14.53 0.32 -11.72
C SER A 48 13.00 0.31 -11.59
N TYR A 49 12.30 -0.33 -12.51
CA TYR A 49 10.82 -0.36 -12.52
C TYR A 49 10.24 -1.33 -11.49
N ASN A 50 10.92 -2.46 -11.28
CA ASN A 50 10.42 -3.52 -10.41
C ASN A 50 10.33 -3.10 -8.93
N ILE A 51 11.12 -2.12 -8.48
CA ILE A 51 11.10 -1.65 -7.09
C ILE A 51 9.76 -1.00 -6.75
N ILE A 52 9.26 -0.11 -7.62
CA ILE A 52 8.02 0.63 -7.39
C ILE A 52 6.82 -0.33 -7.43
N TRP A 53 6.82 -1.27 -8.38
CA TRP A 53 5.78 -2.29 -8.50
C TRP A 53 5.77 -3.28 -7.32
N PHE A 54 6.93 -3.69 -6.85
CA PHE A 54 7.03 -4.60 -5.71
C PHE A 54 6.41 -4.00 -4.45
N PHE A 55 6.61 -2.70 -4.22
CA PHE A 55 5.98 -2.01 -3.11
C PHE A 55 4.46 -1.90 -3.26
N SER A 56 3.95 -1.68 -4.46
CA SER A 56 2.50 -1.58 -4.67
C SER A 56 1.77 -2.85 -4.23
N ALA A 57 2.39 -4.02 -4.37
CA ALA A 57 1.85 -5.27 -3.86
C ALA A 57 1.87 -5.35 -2.32
N PHE A 58 2.92 -4.83 -1.68
CA PHE A 58 3.06 -4.87 -0.22
C PHE A 58 2.26 -3.79 0.51
N ILE A 59 2.04 -2.60 -0.08
CA ILE A 59 1.32 -1.51 0.57
C ILE A 59 -0.10 -1.92 0.96
N GLY A 60 -0.75 -2.75 0.15
CA GLY A 60 -2.08 -3.29 0.43
C GLY A 60 -2.13 -4.07 1.74
N PHE A 61 -1.13 -4.92 2.01
CA PHE A 61 -1.03 -5.68 3.26
C PHE A 61 -0.86 -4.78 4.48
N PHE A 62 0.01 -3.78 4.39
CA PHE A 62 0.21 -2.82 5.47
C PHE A 62 -1.07 -2.04 5.76
N ILE A 63 -1.71 -1.50 4.73
CA ILE A 63 -2.97 -0.75 4.87
C ILE A 63 -4.06 -1.65 5.45
N ALA A 64 -4.19 -2.90 4.98
CA ALA A 64 -5.17 -3.85 5.49
C ALA A 64 -5.01 -4.08 7.01
N ILE A 65 -3.77 -4.34 7.45
CA ILE A 65 -3.48 -4.60 8.86
C ILE A 65 -3.71 -3.34 9.69
N PHE A 66 -3.16 -2.18 9.29
CA PHE A 66 -3.21 -0.97 10.11
C PHE A 66 -4.61 -0.37 10.20
N THR A 67 -5.33 -0.27 9.09
CA THR A 67 -6.72 0.20 9.09
C THR A 67 -7.60 -0.68 9.97
N SER A 68 -7.41 -1.99 9.87
CA SER A 68 -8.17 -2.95 10.68
C SER A 68 -7.80 -2.86 12.16
N LEU A 69 -6.52 -2.67 12.49
CA LEU A 69 -6.09 -2.48 13.88
C LEU A 69 -6.57 -1.15 14.44
N HIS A 70 -6.47 -0.07 13.68
CA HIS A 70 -6.85 1.26 14.12
C HIS A 70 -8.36 1.39 14.33
N VAL A 71 -9.15 1.06 13.33
CA VAL A 71 -10.62 1.16 13.40
C VAL A 71 -11.20 0.03 14.24
N GLY A 72 -10.71 -1.21 14.07
CA GLY A 72 -11.21 -2.36 14.81
C GLY A 72 -10.99 -2.27 16.32
N SER A 73 -9.89 -1.61 16.79
CA SER A 73 -9.67 -1.39 18.22
C SER A 73 -10.79 -0.54 18.83
N ASP A 74 -11.32 0.44 18.12
CA ASP A 74 -12.38 1.30 18.64
C ASP A 74 -13.68 0.54 18.87
N PHE A 75 -13.95 -0.46 18.06
CA PHE A 75 -15.10 -1.33 18.27
C PHE A 75 -14.85 -2.32 19.41
N SER A 76 -13.70 -2.97 19.44
CA SER A 76 -13.32 -3.93 20.50
C SER A 76 -13.27 -3.27 21.87
N ASP A 77 -12.70 -2.06 21.96
CA ASP A 77 -12.55 -1.31 23.20
C ASP A 77 -13.81 -0.49 23.54
N ARG A 78 -14.88 -0.60 22.73
CA ARG A 78 -16.14 0.12 22.85
C ARG A 78 -16.00 1.65 22.89
N THR A 79 -14.89 2.19 22.42
CA THR A 79 -14.64 3.65 22.40
C THR A 79 -15.58 4.37 21.44
N ILE A 80 -16.11 3.66 20.44
CA ILE A 80 -17.14 4.19 19.53
C ILE A 80 -18.38 4.65 20.28
N ASN A 81 -18.76 3.96 21.37
CA ASN A 81 -19.94 4.32 22.17
C ASN A 81 -19.76 5.70 22.82
N TYR A 82 -18.55 6.01 23.31
CA TYR A 82 -18.25 7.34 23.87
C TYR A 82 -18.35 8.44 22.83
N LYS A 83 -17.96 8.17 21.57
CA LYS A 83 -18.09 9.12 20.47
C LYS A 83 -19.57 9.41 20.15
N ILE A 84 -20.40 8.37 20.16
CA ILE A 84 -21.85 8.49 19.94
C ILE A 84 -22.52 9.27 21.10
N ILE A 85 -22.20 8.94 22.34
CA ILE A 85 -22.70 9.63 23.55
C ILE A 85 -22.28 11.11 23.53
N SER A 86 -21.08 11.42 23.02
CA SER A 86 -20.62 12.80 22.84
C SER A 86 -21.34 13.57 21.72
N GLY A 87 -22.38 12.97 21.09
CA GLY A 87 -23.23 13.64 20.11
C GLY A 87 -22.70 13.60 18.68
N TYR A 88 -21.67 12.81 18.37
CA TYR A 88 -21.22 12.64 16.99
C TYR A 88 -22.13 11.66 16.23
N SER A 89 -22.59 12.07 15.04
CA SER A 89 -23.36 11.19 14.16
C SER A 89 -22.47 10.11 13.54
N ARG A 90 -23.01 8.91 13.30
CA ARG A 90 -22.30 7.77 12.72
C ARG A 90 -21.55 8.09 11.42
N PRO A 91 -22.13 8.86 10.46
CA PRO A 91 -21.40 9.25 9.24
C PRO A 91 -20.18 10.13 9.52
N LYS A 92 -20.24 11.02 10.54
CA LYS A 92 -19.11 11.86 10.93
C LYS A 92 -17.98 11.03 11.54
N ILE A 93 -18.31 9.98 12.29
CA ILE A 93 -17.33 9.06 12.87
C ILE A 93 -16.65 8.27 11.74
N TYR A 94 -17.43 7.71 10.80
CA TYR A 94 -16.89 7.00 9.64
C TYR A 94 -15.96 7.89 8.81
N LEU A 95 -16.38 9.10 8.50
CA LEU A 95 -15.58 10.04 7.70
C LEU A 95 -14.29 10.43 8.43
N SER A 96 -14.30 10.53 9.76
CA SER A 96 -13.08 10.78 10.53
C SER A 96 -12.10 9.61 10.45
N TYR A 97 -12.57 8.36 10.53
CA TYR A 97 -11.73 7.18 10.34
C TYR A 97 -11.14 7.13 8.93
N LEU A 98 -11.96 7.35 7.91
CA LEU A 98 -11.51 7.33 6.52
C LEU A 98 -10.39 8.37 6.28
N ILE A 99 -10.59 9.61 6.73
CA ILE A 99 -9.58 10.66 6.57
C ILE A 99 -8.29 10.32 7.33
N THR A 100 -8.41 9.85 8.56
CA THR A 100 -7.23 9.54 9.38
C THR A 100 -6.46 8.33 8.84
N CYS A 101 -7.14 7.30 8.37
CA CYS A 101 -6.51 6.14 7.75
C CYS A 101 -5.86 6.48 6.39
N ILE A 102 -6.46 7.38 5.59
CA ILE A 102 -5.82 7.89 4.36
C ILE A 102 -4.53 8.64 4.70
N ILE A 103 -4.53 9.49 5.72
CA ILE A 103 -3.33 10.21 6.16
C ILE A 103 -2.26 9.22 6.62
N GLU A 104 -2.63 8.19 7.38
CA GLU A 104 -1.73 7.12 7.83
C GLU A 104 -1.11 6.37 6.64
N GLY A 105 -1.92 5.93 5.69
CA GLY A 105 -1.47 5.27 4.47
C GLY A 105 -0.52 6.13 3.64
N LEU A 106 -0.83 7.42 3.48
CA LEU A 106 0.03 8.37 2.79
C LEU A 106 1.34 8.62 3.52
N MET A 107 1.35 8.67 4.86
CA MET A 107 2.59 8.77 5.64
C MET A 107 3.50 7.56 5.43
N CYS A 108 2.94 6.35 5.40
CA CYS A 108 3.67 5.12 5.08
C CYS A 108 4.26 5.18 3.66
N LEU A 109 3.47 5.61 2.68
CA LEU A 109 3.92 5.80 1.30
C LEU A 109 5.06 6.83 1.21
N PHE A 110 4.94 7.97 1.87
CA PHE A 110 5.99 8.99 1.90
C PHE A 110 7.29 8.47 2.50
N THR A 111 7.21 7.69 3.58
CA THR A 111 8.39 7.06 4.18
C THR A 111 9.11 6.17 3.18
N TYR A 112 8.36 5.34 2.47
CA TYR A 112 8.90 4.46 1.42
C TYR A 112 9.55 5.26 0.29
N MET A 113 8.82 6.22 -0.28
CA MET A 113 9.31 7.04 -1.39
C MET A 113 10.55 7.85 -1.01
N PHE A 114 10.61 8.37 0.21
CA PHE A 114 11.76 9.12 0.70
C PHE A 114 13.04 8.26 0.74
N ILE A 115 12.93 7.02 1.18
CA ILE A 115 14.06 6.09 1.23
C ILE A 115 14.54 5.74 -0.19
N ILE A 116 13.60 5.43 -1.11
CA ILE A 116 13.95 5.13 -2.51
C ILE A 116 14.60 6.32 -3.19
N LEU A 117 14.10 7.54 -2.93
CA LEU A 117 14.67 8.74 -3.51
C LEU A 117 16.11 8.96 -3.03
N ILE A 118 16.37 8.83 -1.74
CA ILE A 118 17.73 8.91 -1.18
C ILE A 118 18.62 7.83 -1.80
N PHE A 119 18.16 6.58 -1.79
CA PHE A 119 18.93 5.47 -2.35
C PHE A 119 19.16 5.63 -3.85
N GLY A 120 18.16 6.06 -4.59
CA GLY A 120 18.25 6.31 -6.03
C GLY A 120 19.29 7.37 -6.38
N LEU A 121 19.36 8.46 -5.60
CA LEU A 121 20.32 9.53 -5.83
C LEU A 121 21.79 9.10 -5.61
N PHE A 122 22.04 8.14 -4.70
CA PHE A 122 23.41 7.74 -4.34
C PHE A 122 23.90 6.48 -5.05
N PHE A 123 23.00 5.59 -5.47
CA PHE A 123 23.38 4.24 -5.90
C PHE A 123 22.79 3.81 -7.26
N LEU A 124 21.76 4.50 -7.76
CA LEU A 124 21.18 4.20 -9.06
C LEU A 124 21.69 5.20 -10.09
N GLU A 125 22.16 4.70 -11.23
CA GLU A 125 22.33 5.55 -12.41
C GLU A 125 20.97 6.13 -12.81
N PRO A 126 20.94 7.36 -13.38
CA PRO A 126 19.69 7.97 -13.80
C PRO A 126 18.96 7.00 -14.73
N SER A 127 17.90 6.39 -14.21
CA SER A 127 17.01 5.53 -14.99
C SER A 127 16.57 6.39 -16.18
N GLY A 128 16.62 5.86 -17.40
CA GLY A 128 16.17 6.55 -18.60
C GLY A 128 14.66 6.88 -18.63
N LEU A 129 14.00 6.81 -17.46
CA LEU A 129 12.63 7.21 -17.23
C LEU A 129 12.45 8.70 -17.37
N GLY A 130 11.57 9.11 -18.25
CA GLY A 130 11.14 10.49 -18.34
C GLY A 130 10.45 10.94 -17.05
N THR A 131 10.62 12.22 -16.67
CA THR A 131 9.96 12.82 -15.50
C THR A 131 8.43 12.60 -15.51
N ILE A 132 7.82 12.53 -16.68
CA ILE A 132 6.38 12.29 -16.86
C ILE A 132 6.00 10.86 -16.44
N GLU A 133 6.84 9.87 -16.72
CA GLU A 133 6.59 8.48 -16.34
C GLU A 133 6.66 8.28 -14.84
N ILE A 134 7.65 8.90 -14.19
CA ILE A 134 7.76 8.89 -12.73
C ILE A 134 6.53 9.53 -12.08
N LEU A 135 6.04 10.65 -12.63
CA LEU A 135 4.85 11.33 -12.11
C LEU A 135 3.58 10.49 -12.25
N LYS A 136 3.42 9.76 -13.37
CA LYS A 136 2.32 8.82 -13.57
C LYS A 136 2.36 7.69 -12.55
N LEU A 137 3.51 7.06 -12.36
CA LEU A 137 3.68 5.99 -11.36
C LEU A 137 3.35 6.46 -9.94
N LEU A 138 3.81 7.65 -9.56
CA LEU A 138 3.45 8.24 -8.27
C LEU A 138 1.94 8.43 -8.12
N GLY A 139 1.29 8.94 -9.15
CA GLY A 139 -0.17 9.10 -9.18
C GLY A 139 -0.92 7.78 -9.00
N GLU A 140 -0.49 6.73 -9.70
CA GLU A 140 -1.07 5.39 -9.61
C GLU A 140 -0.95 4.81 -8.20
N VAL A 141 0.22 4.90 -7.56
CA VAL A 141 0.44 4.38 -6.21
C VAL A 141 -0.35 5.16 -5.16
N ILE A 142 -0.50 6.48 -5.31
CA ILE A 142 -1.34 7.30 -4.43
C ILE A 142 -2.81 6.90 -4.55
N LEU A 143 -3.32 6.76 -5.78
CA LEU A 143 -4.70 6.34 -6.03
C LEU A 143 -4.98 4.94 -5.48
N LEU A 144 -4.06 4.01 -5.65
CA LEU A 144 -4.13 2.66 -5.12
C LEU A 144 -4.15 2.67 -3.58
N THR A 145 -3.32 3.48 -2.95
CA THR A 145 -3.28 3.67 -1.49
C THR A 145 -4.63 4.18 -0.97
N ILE A 146 -5.22 5.19 -1.60
CA ILE A 146 -6.52 5.75 -1.22
C ILE A 146 -7.63 4.72 -1.41
N SER A 147 -7.62 3.97 -2.50
CA SER A 147 -8.61 2.94 -2.81
C SER A 147 -8.59 1.82 -1.79
N PHE A 148 -7.43 1.27 -1.47
CA PHE A 148 -7.28 0.23 -0.44
C PHE A 148 -7.69 0.73 0.94
N THR A 149 -7.26 1.94 1.31
CA THR A 149 -7.63 2.52 2.61
C THR A 149 -9.13 2.69 2.75
N SER A 150 -9.81 3.17 1.70
CA SER A 150 -11.25 3.34 1.68
C SER A 150 -11.98 2.00 1.84
N LEU A 151 -11.55 0.98 1.10
CA LEU A 151 -12.13 -0.37 1.15
C LEU A 151 -11.96 -1.00 2.53
N PHE A 152 -10.75 -0.97 3.10
CA PHE A 152 -10.50 -1.61 4.39
C PHE A 152 -11.09 -0.83 5.57
N THR A 153 -11.21 0.49 5.49
CA THR A 153 -11.95 1.29 6.47
C THR A 153 -13.43 0.90 6.49
N LEU A 154 -14.01 0.71 5.32
CA LEU A 154 -15.41 0.28 5.19
C LEU A 154 -15.60 -1.13 5.77
N LEU A 155 -14.72 -2.08 5.45
CA LEU A 155 -14.77 -3.44 6.00
C LEU A 155 -14.62 -3.43 7.53
N SER A 156 -13.71 -2.61 8.07
CA SER A 156 -13.50 -2.50 9.52
C SER A 156 -14.75 -2.01 10.26
N VAL A 157 -15.48 -1.08 9.67
CA VAL A 157 -16.73 -0.59 10.25
C VAL A 157 -17.87 -1.59 10.11
N LEU A 158 -17.91 -2.36 9.01
CA LEU A 158 -18.94 -3.38 8.79
C LEU A 158 -18.84 -4.56 9.75
N PHE A 159 -17.64 -5.10 9.93
CA PHE A 159 -17.43 -6.27 10.78
C PHE A 159 -17.37 -5.93 12.27
N ALA A 160 -17.04 -4.69 12.63
CA ALA A 160 -16.99 -4.20 14.01
C ALA A 160 -16.17 -5.10 14.99
N ASP A 161 -15.27 -5.94 14.45
CA ASP A 161 -14.40 -6.84 15.19
C ASP A 161 -12.97 -6.72 14.65
N LYS A 162 -12.02 -6.50 15.54
CA LYS A 162 -10.60 -6.28 15.21
C LYS A 162 -9.98 -7.49 14.51
N THR A 163 -10.16 -8.67 15.10
CA THR A 163 -9.50 -9.90 14.62
C THR A 163 -10.08 -10.34 13.28
N LEU A 164 -11.40 -10.37 13.18
CA LEU A 164 -12.11 -10.78 12.00
C LEU A 164 -11.81 -9.84 10.82
N THR A 165 -11.73 -8.55 11.06
CA THR A 165 -11.40 -7.56 10.02
C THR A 165 -9.98 -7.74 9.51
N VAL A 166 -8.99 -7.94 10.39
CA VAL A 166 -7.59 -8.19 9.96
C VAL A 166 -7.51 -9.43 9.07
N VAL A 167 -8.15 -10.52 9.48
CA VAL A 167 -8.12 -11.78 8.72
C VAL A 167 -8.77 -11.61 7.35
N ILE A 168 -9.96 -11.03 7.27
CA ILE A 168 -10.66 -10.85 6.00
C ILE A 168 -9.89 -9.89 5.09
N SER A 169 -9.41 -8.77 5.62
CA SER A 169 -8.66 -7.79 4.83
C SER A 169 -7.37 -8.37 4.26
N THR A 170 -6.63 -9.17 5.03
CA THR A 170 -5.42 -9.86 4.55
C THR A 170 -5.73 -10.91 3.49
N ILE A 171 -6.81 -11.67 3.63
CA ILE A 171 -7.24 -12.65 2.61
C ILE A 171 -7.60 -11.93 1.30
N ILE A 172 -8.31 -10.81 1.37
CA ILE A 172 -8.68 -10.02 0.17
C ILE A 172 -7.42 -9.51 -0.54
N VAL A 173 -6.46 -8.93 0.20
CA VAL A 173 -5.20 -8.44 -0.42
C VAL A 173 -4.43 -9.58 -1.05
N PHE A 174 -4.33 -10.72 -0.37
CA PHE A 174 -3.65 -11.89 -0.91
C PHE A 174 -4.30 -12.40 -2.20
N GLY A 175 -5.63 -12.50 -2.21
CA GLY A 175 -6.39 -12.87 -3.41
C GLY A 175 -6.19 -11.90 -4.57
N LEU A 176 -6.21 -10.59 -4.31
CA LEU A 176 -5.95 -9.56 -5.32
C LEU A 176 -4.49 -9.63 -5.84
N SER A 177 -3.53 -9.92 -4.97
CA SER A 177 -2.12 -10.07 -5.36
C SER A 177 -1.91 -11.29 -6.26
N ILE A 178 -2.55 -12.42 -5.95
CA ILE A 178 -2.52 -13.62 -6.82
C ILE A 178 -3.16 -13.32 -8.16
N LEU A 179 -4.33 -12.69 -8.15
CA LEU A 179 -5.03 -12.33 -9.40
C LEU A 179 -4.19 -11.41 -10.28
N SER A 180 -3.54 -10.42 -9.69
CA SER A 180 -2.63 -9.51 -10.40
C SER A 180 -1.44 -10.27 -11.01
N PHE A 181 -0.86 -11.23 -10.27
CA PHE A 181 0.24 -12.05 -10.78
C PHE A 181 -0.18 -12.92 -11.96
N LEU A 182 -1.34 -13.60 -11.86
CA LEU A 182 -1.88 -14.41 -12.96
C LEU A 182 -2.20 -13.58 -14.21
N MET A 183 -2.74 -12.38 -14.04
CA MET A 183 -2.98 -11.45 -15.15
C MET A 183 -1.69 -11.01 -15.84
N LEU A 184 -0.63 -10.74 -15.06
CA LEU A 184 0.67 -10.37 -15.62
C LEU A 184 1.32 -11.53 -16.39
N GLU A 185 1.17 -12.76 -15.93
CA GLU A 185 1.68 -13.94 -16.62
C GLU A 185 0.96 -14.15 -17.96
N HIS A 186 -0.35 -13.99 -17.98
CA HIS A 186 -1.16 -14.09 -19.20
C HIS A 186 -0.85 -13.00 -20.24
N LEU A 187 -0.48 -11.81 -19.78
CA LEU A 187 -0.04 -10.71 -20.65
C LEU A 187 1.38 -10.89 -21.21
N LYS A 188 2.19 -11.74 -20.56
CA LYS A 188 3.57 -12.05 -21.00
C LYS A 188 3.66 -13.23 -21.96
N GLU A 189 2.57 -14.00 -22.20
CA GLU A 189 2.56 -15.02 -23.23
C GLU A 189 2.71 -14.34 -24.61
N PRO A 190 3.87 -14.47 -25.27
CA PRO A 190 4.07 -13.79 -26.52
C PRO A 190 3.25 -14.47 -27.61
N GLU A 191 2.72 -13.66 -28.48
CA GLU A 191 2.03 -13.95 -29.74
C GLU A 191 2.90 -14.71 -30.77
N TYR A 192 3.79 -15.63 -30.30
CA TYR A 192 4.75 -16.35 -31.16
C TYR A 192 4.16 -17.57 -31.87
N VAL A 193 2.89 -17.89 -31.69
CA VAL A 193 2.29 -19.07 -32.32
C VAL A 193 2.01 -18.85 -33.83
N ASN A 194 2.01 -17.62 -34.34
CA ASN A 194 1.60 -17.37 -35.73
C ASN A 194 2.75 -17.12 -36.73
N GLN A 195 4.02 -17.09 -36.33
CA GLN A 195 5.12 -16.83 -37.28
C GLN A 195 5.79 -18.09 -37.88
N THR A 196 5.56 -19.27 -37.32
CA THR A 196 6.17 -20.52 -37.80
C THR A 196 5.39 -21.20 -38.91
N ILE A 197 4.16 -20.76 -39.21
CA ILE A 197 3.32 -21.39 -40.31
C ILE A 197 3.55 -20.74 -41.67
N VAL A 198 4.16 -19.57 -41.75
CA VAL A 198 4.36 -18.87 -43.04
C VAL A 198 5.73 -19.15 -43.67
N ALA A 199 6.68 -19.78 -42.98
CA ALA A 199 8.01 -20.05 -43.50
C ALA A 199 8.18 -21.39 -44.22
N ASP A 200 7.15 -22.26 -44.25
CA ASP A 200 7.28 -23.63 -44.78
C ASP A 200 6.51 -23.84 -46.12
N ASN A 201 6.06 -22.81 -46.78
CA ASN A 201 5.42 -22.85 -48.11
C ASN A 201 6.16 -21.97 -49.13
N GLY A 202 7.47 -22.11 -49.22
CA GLY A 202 8.31 -21.53 -50.25
C GLY A 202 8.95 -22.59 -51.13
#